data_16da4a1085b0c05b21b80507727cdb04
#
_entry.id   16da4a1085b0c05b21b80507727cdb04
#
_cell.length_a   1.000
_cell.length_b   1.000
_cell.length_c   1.000
_cell.angle_alpha   90.00
_cell.angle_beta   90.00
_cell.angle_gamma   90.00
#
_symmetry.space_group_name_H-M   'P 1'
#
loop_
_entity.id
_entity.type
_entity.pdbx_description
1 polymer ?
#
loop_
_entity_poly.entity_id
_entity_poly.type
_entity_poly.pdbx_seq_one_letter_code
_entity_poly.pdbx_strand_id
1 'polypeptide(L)'
;MSNGINFNEILGKYRSDPYNYSDIFSSQTGIITFKVDKGTGVEAPGGEWMHIPGTPLYQITRERNPKIIGSPTTGIVSELRSELEGHFVEAGEKLMTIRHPLKKKEIIENILQDVLYLFPAPEKAKYFFSLEIQARIEKKGARSVIIKPGEEVFTMSLMKRDTPVFYNGEAGAIHSVYFKPGVSIEQGKPLIGVCALEKLPLIQKVITRVKAEWDNMK
;
A
#
# COMPACT_ATOMS: atom_id res chain seq x y z
N MET A 1 15.39 -8.38 -24.40
CA MET A 1 14.10 -9.12 -24.52
C MET A 1 13.07 -8.28 -23.76
N SER A 2 12.19 -7.57 -24.49
CA SER A 2 11.16 -6.76 -23.86
C SER A 2 10.09 -7.71 -23.35
N ASN A 3 10.04 -7.95 -22.05
CA ASN A 3 8.87 -8.54 -21.42
C ASN A 3 7.70 -7.58 -21.65
N GLY A 4 6.94 -7.82 -22.71
CA GLY A 4 5.72 -7.07 -23.00
C GLY A 4 4.75 -7.29 -21.87
N ILE A 5 4.51 -6.27 -21.06
CA ILE A 5 3.52 -6.31 -20.00
C ILE A 5 2.17 -6.62 -20.61
N ASN A 6 1.62 -7.79 -20.31
CA ASN A 6 0.29 -8.20 -20.80
C ASN A 6 -0.81 -7.57 -19.95
N PHE A 7 -1.20 -6.35 -20.32
CA PHE A 7 -2.24 -5.60 -19.60
C PHE A 7 -3.59 -6.30 -19.57
N ASN A 8 -3.91 -7.14 -20.57
CA ASN A 8 -5.16 -7.90 -20.56
C ASN A 8 -5.14 -8.98 -19.46
N GLU A 9 -3.99 -9.56 -19.18
CA GLU A 9 -3.79 -10.52 -18.11
C GLU A 9 -3.92 -9.82 -16.74
N ILE A 10 -3.27 -8.66 -16.56
CA ILE A 10 -3.38 -7.87 -15.33
C ILE A 10 -4.83 -7.44 -15.09
N LEU A 11 -5.52 -6.91 -16.10
CA LEU A 11 -6.94 -6.53 -15.98
C LEU A 11 -7.83 -7.76 -15.74
N GLY A 12 -7.51 -8.91 -16.34
CA GLY A 12 -8.20 -10.18 -16.12
C GLY A 12 -8.15 -10.61 -14.65
N LYS A 13 -7.00 -10.47 -14.01
CA LYS A 13 -6.83 -10.76 -12.57
C LYS A 13 -7.80 -9.96 -11.70
N TYR A 14 -7.88 -8.63 -11.91
CA TYR A 14 -8.79 -7.78 -11.14
C TYR A 14 -10.27 -7.93 -11.48
N ARG A 15 -10.59 -8.48 -12.67
CA ARG A 15 -11.97 -8.84 -13.02
C ARG A 15 -12.41 -10.14 -12.37
N SER A 16 -11.52 -11.12 -12.29
CA SER A 16 -11.83 -12.42 -11.67
C SER A 16 -11.89 -12.35 -10.16
N ASP A 17 -11.06 -11.51 -9.55
CA ASP A 17 -11.02 -11.30 -8.10
C ASP A 17 -10.86 -9.80 -7.77
N PRO A 18 -11.98 -9.06 -7.70
CA PRO A 18 -11.99 -7.62 -7.43
C PRO A 18 -11.87 -7.30 -5.93
N TYR A 19 -11.20 -8.15 -5.15
CA TYR A 19 -11.05 -7.97 -3.70
C TYR A 19 -9.59 -7.81 -3.30
N ASN A 20 -9.38 -7.09 -2.20
CA ASN A 20 -8.13 -7.11 -1.44
C ASN A 20 -8.35 -7.91 -0.16
N TYR A 21 -7.35 -8.69 0.23
CA TYR A 21 -7.38 -9.56 1.39
C TYR A 21 -6.36 -9.09 2.42
N SER A 22 -6.83 -8.90 3.65
CA SER A 22 -5.99 -8.51 4.79
C SER A 22 -6.03 -9.61 5.83
N ASP A 23 -4.92 -10.29 6.01
CA ASP A 23 -4.77 -11.29 7.07
C ASP A 23 -4.56 -10.60 8.42
N ILE A 24 -5.30 -11.03 9.40
CA ILE A 24 -5.23 -10.54 10.78
C ILE A 24 -4.55 -11.60 11.63
N PHE A 25 -3.46 -11.17 12.26
CA PHE A 25 -2.63 -12.01 13.11
C PHE A 25 -2.82 -11.63 14.57
N SER A 26 -2.56 -12.59 15.46
CA SER A 26 -2.49 -12.32 16.88
C SER A 26 -1.37 -11.32 17.20
N SER A 27 -1.70 -10.25 17.91
CA SER A 27 -0.74 -9.19 18.28
C SER A 27 0.19 -9.59 19.43
N GLN A 28 -0.16 -10.63 20.18
CA GLN A 28 0.58 -11.14 21.32
C GLN A 28 0.13 -12.58 21.63
N THR A 29 0.81 -13.25 22.54
CA THR A 29 0.46 -14.57 23.06
C THR A 29 -0.67 -14.47 24.07
N GLY A 30 -1.67 -15.37 24.03
CA GLY A 30 -2.79 -15.38 24.99
C GLY A 30 -3.97 -16.21 24.53
N ILE A 31 -5.07 -16.20 25.32
CA ILE A 31 -6.32 -16.88 24.99
C ILE A 31 -7.19 -15.95 24.17
N ILE A 32 -7.67 -16.45 23.01
CA ILE A 32 -8.51 -15.70 22.08
C ILE A 32 -9.99 -15.87 22.38
N THR A 33 -10.73 -14.78 22.25
CA THR A 33 -12.21 -14.75 22.19
C THR A 33 -12.62 -13.87 21.02
N PHE A 34 -13.24 -14.44 20.01
CA PHE A 34 -13.70 -13.67 18.84
C PHE A 34 -14.90 -12.78 19.20
N LYS A 35 -14.98 -11.62 18.55
CA LYS A 35 -16.08 -10.66 18.67
C LYS A 35 -16.87 -10.51 17.38
N VAL A 36 -16.48 -11.23 16.35
CA VAL A 36 -17.09 -11.25 15.02
C VAL A 36 -17.19 -12.69 14.52
N ASP A 37 -18.14 -12.92 13.64
CA ASP A 37 -18.32 -14.16 12.92
C ASP A 37 -17.88 -14.03 11.45
N LYS A 38 -17.72 -15.16 10.76
CA LYS A 38 -17.52 -15.19 9.32
C LYS A 38 -18.71 -14.53 8.62
N GLY A 39 -18.46 -13.60 7.71
CA GLY A 39 -19.47 -12.80 7.01
C GLY A 39 -19.78 -11.46 7.68
N THR A 40 -19.30 -11.19 8.87
CA THR A 40 -19.52 -9.91 9.57
C THR A 40 -18.81 -8.77 8.83
N GLY A 41 -19.52 -7.66 8.60
CA GLY A 41 -18.96 -6.41 8.14
C GLY A 41 -18.19 -5.71 9.27
N VAL A 42 -16.99 -5.22 8.94
CA VAL A 42 -16.11 -4.54 9.90
C VAL A 42 -15.60 -3.23 9.33
N GLU A 43 -15.31 -2.27 10.19
CA GLU A 43 -14.85 -0.95 9.84
C GLU A 43 -13.48 -0.65 10.46
N ALA A 44 -12.63 0.03 9.69
CA ALA A 44 -11.37 0.58 10.18
C ALA A 44 -11.61 1.73 11.16
N PRO A 45 -10.59 2.14 11.95
CA PRO A 45 -10.66 3.35 12.74
C PRO A 45 -10.99 4.55 11.86
N GLY A 46 -11.89 5.41 12.35
CA GLY A 46 -12.42 6.55 11.60
C GLY A 46 -12.58 7.80 12.45
N GLY A 47 -13.25 8.79 11.85
CA GLY A 47 -13.48 10.09 12.46
C GLY A 47 -12.28 11.03 12.34
N GLU A 48 -12.51 12.30 12.72
CA GLU A 48 -11.44 13.28 12.79
C GLU A 48 -10.42 12.81 13.83
N TRP A 49 -9.14 12.76 13.46
CA TRP A 49 -8.06 12.25 14.33
C TRP A 49 -8.17 10.77 14.73
N MET A 50 -8.91 9.94 13.95
CA MET A 50 -9.10 8.50 14.22
C MET A 50 -9.61 8.19 15.64
N HIS A 51 -10.45 9.05 16.19
CA HIS A 51 -10.99 8.89 17.54
C HIS A 51 -12.06 7.79 17.64
N ILE A 52 -12.63 7.34 16.51
CA ILE A 52 -13.56 6.21 16.47
C ILE A 52 -12.74 4.94 16.28
N PRO A 53 -12.70 4.02 17.26
CA PRO A 53 -11.95 2.78 17.13
C PRO A 53 -12.56 1.89 16.04
N GLY A 54 -11.74 1.08 15.40
CA GLY A 54 -12.23 0.08 14.46
C GLY A 54 -13.11 -0.98 15.15
N THR A 55 -13.96 -1.66 14.38
CA THR A 55 -14.84 -2.73 14.88
C THR A 55 -14.02 -3.75 15.66
N PRO A 56 -14.40 -4.09 16.91
CA PRO A 56 -13.74 -5.11 17.70
C PRO A 56 -13.73 -6.46 16.98
N LEU A 57 -12.56 -7.03 16.71
CA LEU A 57 -12.41 -8.32 16.04
C LEU A 57 -12.27 -9.47 17.01
N TYR A 58 -11.40 -9.31 17.98
CA TYR A 58 -11.15 -10.31 19.00
C TYR A 58 -10.65 -9.67 20.29
N GLN A 59 -10.80 -10.40 21.37
CA GLN A 59 -10.17 -10.14 22.66
C GLN A 59 -9.06 -11.16 22.86
N ILE A 60 -7.90 -10.70 23.31
CA ILE A 60 -6.82 -11.58 23.72
C ILE A 60 -6.56 -11.39 25.22
N THR A 61 -6.53 -12.48 25.96
CA THR A 61 -6.33 -12.46 27.41
C THR A 61 -5.01 -13.11 27.76
N ARG A 62 -4.12 -12.34 28.36
CA ARG A 62 -2.86 -12.80 28.92
C ARG A 62 -2.83 -12.49 30.42
N GLU A 63 -2.55 -13.50 31.24
CA GLU A 63 -2.40 -13.32 32.70
C GLU A 63 -3.57 -12.53 33.35
N ARG A 64 -4.80 -12.85 32.95
CA ARG A 64 -6.06 -12.17 33.37
C ARG A 64 -6.20 -10.73 32.91
N ASN A 65 -5.34 -10.25 31.99
CA ASN A 65 -5.45 -8.92 31.40
C ASN A 65 -6.06 -9.02 29.98
N PRO A 66 -7.33 -8.71 29.78
CA PRO A 66 -7.98 -8.73 28.48
C PRO A 66 -7.65 -7.47 27.68
N LYS A 67 -7.31 -7.64 26.41
CA LYS A 67 -7.12 -6.57 25.44
C LYS A 67 -7.99 -6.79 24.22
N ILE A 68 -8.80 -5.81 23.87
CA ILE A 68 -9.61 -5.84 22.64
C ILE A 68 -8.80 -5.30 21.48
N ILE A 69 -8.81 -6.01 20.37
CA ILE A 69 -8.15 -5.62 19.12
C ILE A 69 -9.23 -5.30 18.10
N GLY A 70 -9.18 -4.07 17.59
CA GLY A 70 -10.08 -3.59 16.54
C GLY A 70 -9.56 -3.87 15.14
N SER A 71 -10.46 -3.79 14.17
CA SER A 71 -10.13 -3.96 12.76
C SER A 71 -9.23 -2.83 12.26
N PRO A 72 -8.11 -3.13 11.61
CA PRO A 72 -7.27 -2.12 10.96
C PRO A 72 -7.81 -1.69 9.58
N THR A 73 -8.77 -2.43 9.03
CA THR A 73 -9.32 -2.21 7.69
C THR A 73 -10.83 -2.37 7.66
N THR A 74 -11.48 -1.73 6.69
CA THR A 74 -12.91 -1.89 6.42
C THR A 74 -13.10 -3.04 5.43
N GLY A 75 -14.09 -3.91 5.68
CA GLY A 75 -14.36 -5.05 4.81
C GLY A 75 -15.33 -6.05 5.42
N ILE A 76 -15.25 -7.30 4.96
CA ILE A 76 -16.07 -8.42 5.44
C ILE A 76 -15.14 -9.54 5.88
N VAL A 77 -15.38 -10.15 7.03
CA VAL A 77 -14.64 -11.33 7.49
C VAL A 77 -14.92 -12.48 6.52
N SER A 78 -13.95 -12.83 5.68
CA SER A 78 -14.08 -13.89 4.68
C SER A 78 -13.68 -15.26 5.22
N GLU A 79 -12.70 -15.29 6.11
CA GLU A 79 -12.22 -16.49 6.80
C GLU A 79 -12.10 -16.20 8.29
N LEU A 80 -12.45 -17.16 9.12
CA LEU A 80 -12.30 -17.11 10.57
C LEU A 80 -11.85 -18.48 11.06
N ARG A 81 -10.77 -18.51 11.81
CA ARG A 81 -10.26 -19.72 12.45
C ARG A 81 -11.02 -19.98 13.77
N SER A 82 -12.31 -20.28 13.63
CA SER A 82 -13.22 -20.49 14.75
C SER A 82 -12.78 -21.62 15.70
N GLU A 83 -11.94 -22.53 15.23
CA GLU A 83 -11.31 -23.58 16.05
C GLU A 83 -10.38 -23.03 17.14
N LEU A 84 -9.94 -21.78 17.02
CA LEU A 84 -9.12 -21.09 18.02
C LEU A 84 -9.92 -20.39 19.12
N GLU A 85 -11.25 -20.40 19.04
CA GLU A 85 -12.10 -19.79 20.08
C GLU A 85 -11.82 -20.42 21.46
N GLY A 86 -11.49 -19.59 22.44
CA GLY A 86 -11.15 -20.02 23.77
C GLY A 86 -9.78 -20.72 23.92
N HIS A 87 -9.01 -20.86 22.84
CA HIS A 87 -7.72 -21.51 22.85
C HIS A 87 -6.56 -20.51 22.99
N PHE A 88 -5.44 -21.04 23.45
CA PHE A 88 -4.19 -20.31 23.53
C PHE A 88 -3.55 -20.21 22.15
N VAL A 89 -3.12 -19.00 21.77
CA VAL A 89 -2.41 -18.73 20.51
C VAL A 89 -1.09 -18.02 20.78
N GLU A 90 -0.15 -18.18 19.85
CA GLU A 90 1.09 -17.44 19.87
C GLU A 90 0.99 -16.11 19.13
N ALA A 91 1.91 -15.19 19.42
CA ALA A 91 2.03 -13.95 18.66
C ALA A 91 2.38 -14.23 17.20
N GLY A 92 1.68 -13.58 16.27
CA GLY A 92 1.88 -13.81 14.84
C GLY A 92 1.07 -14.98 14.26
N GLU A 93 0.22 -15.66 15.05
CA GLU A 93 -0.68 -16.68 14.52
C GLU A 93 -1.85 -16.02 13.74
N LYS A 94 -2.13 -16.52 12.52
CA LYS A 94 -3.23 -16.01 11.70
C LYS A 94 -4.56 -16.39 12.34
N LEU A 95 -5.44 -15.42 12.53
CA LEU A 95 -6.75 -15.58 13.18
C LEU A 95 -7.91 -15.51 12.18
N MET A 96 -7.84 -14.58 11.24
CA MET A 96 -8.89 -14.36 10.25
C MET A 96 -8.36 -13.63 9.02
N THR A 97 -9.16 -13.62 7.96
CA THR A 97 -8.94 -12.82 6.76
C THR A 97 -10.13 -11.88 6.54
N ILE A 98 -9.87 -10.61 6.33
CA ILE A 98 -10.86 -9.60 5.96
C ILE A 98 -10.69 -9.29 4.48
N ARG A 99 -11.76 -9.39 3.69
CA ARG A 99 -11.78 -8.95 2.29
C ARG A 99 -12.53 -7.65 2.13
N HIS A 100 -12.03 -6.75 1.28
CA HIS A 100 -12.79 -5.58 0.86
C HIS A 100 -12.79 -5.47 -0.67
N PRO A 101 -13.88 -4.98 -1.29
CA PRO A 101 -13.92 -4.75 -2.71
C PRO A 101 -12.93 -3.64 -3.09
N LEU A 102 -12.10 -3.90 -4.10
CA LEU A 102 -11.14 -2.93 -4.60
C LEU A 102 -11.87 -1.75 -5.24
N LYS A 103 -11.52 -0.56 -4.77
CA LYS A 103 -11.97 0.68 -5.41
C LYS A 103 -11.15 0.92 -6.68
N LYS A 104 -11.75 1.57 -7.65
CA LYS A 104 -11.11 1.98 -8.91
C LYS A 104 -9.71 2.60 -8.72
N LYS A 105 -9.55 3.45 -7.71
CA LYS A 105 -8.27 4.08 -7.39
C LYS A 105 -7.23 3.05 -6.96
N GLU A 106 -7.61 2.10 -6.12
CA GLU A 106 -6.73 1.03 -5.62
C GLU A 106 -6.28 0.11 -6.76
N ILE A 107 -7.19 -0.25 -7.67
CA ILE A 107 -6.85 -1.04 -8.85
C ILE A 107 -5.81 -0.32 -9.72
N ILE A 108 -6.01 0.97 -9.98
CA ILE A 108 -5.05 1.77 -10.75
C ILE A 108 -3.70 1.83 -10.02
N GLU A 109 -3.69 2.04 -8.71
CA GLU A 109 -2.47 2.07 -7.91
C GLU A 109 -1.73 0.73 -7.94
N ASN A 110 -2.44 -0.38 -7.80
CA ASN A 110 -1.86 -1.72 -7.88
C ASN A 110 -1.26 -1.99 -9.27
N ILE A 111 -2.01 -1.69 -10.34
CA ILE A 111 -1.50 -1.83 -11.72
C ILE A 111 -0.24 -0.97 -11.93
N LEU A 112 -0.24 0.24 -11.39
CA LEU A 112 0.93 1.11 -11.49
C LEU A 112 2.13 0.57 -10.71
N GLN A 113 1.91 -0.04 -9.54
CA GLN A 113 2.99 -0.69 -8.78
C GLN A 113 3.59 -1.88 -9.53
N ASP A 114 2.77 -2.64 -10.27
CA ASP A 114 3.25 -3.79 -11.06
C ASP A 114 4.03 -3.36 -12.31
N VAL A 115 3.80 -2.16 -12.83
CA VAL A 115 4.31 -1.71 -14.14
C VAL A 115 5.45 -0.70 -14.03
N LEU A 116 5.45 0.11 -12.96
CA LEU A 116 6.46 1.14 -12.75
C LEU A 116 7.72 0.56 -12.09
N TYR A 117 8.87 1.12 -12.42
CA TYR A 117 10.05 0.90 -11.59
C TYR A 117 9.85 1.64 -10.26
N LEU A 118 9.73 0.88 -9.19
CA LEU A 118 9.58 1.42 -7.84
C LEU A 118 10.95 1.68 -7.24
N PHE A 119 11.31 2.94 -7.03
CA PHE A 119 12.54 3.30 -6.35
C PHE A 119 12.34 3.21 -4.83
N PRO A 120 13.01 2.24 -4.14
CA PRO A 120 12.80 2.00 -2.73
C PRO A 120 13.58 2.96 -1.86
N ALA A 121 13.11 3.18 -0.64
CA ALA A 121 13.85 3.88 0.41
C ALA A 121 15.07 3.03 0.84
N PRO A 122 16.31 3.55 0.72
CA PRO A 122 17.50 2.80 1.10
C PRO A 122 17.60 2.54 2.61
N GLU A 123 17.07 3.45 3.42
CA GLU A 123 17.06 3.34 4.89
C GLU A 123 15.75 3.89 5.47
N LYS A 124 15.46 3.59 6.74
CA LYS A 124 14.37 4.22 7.47
C LYS A 124 14.72 5.65 7.80
N ALA A 125 14.18 6.62 7.08
CA ALA A 125 14.49 8.04 7.21
C ALA A 125 13.34 8.94 6.74
N LYS A 126 13.53 10.26 6.85
CA LYS A 126 12.70 11.26 6.19
C LYS A 126 13.32 11.59 4.84
N TYR A 127 12.48 11.75 3.83
CA TYR A 127 12.90 12.02 2.46
C TYR A 127 12.32 13.34 1.96
N PHE A 128 13.12 14.04 1.17
CA PHE A 128 12.74 15.25 0.44
C PHE A 128 13.27 15.12 -0.98
N PHE A 129 12.59 15.68 -1.95
CA PHE A 129 13.21 15.83 -3.27
C PHE A 129 14.43 16.74 -3.18
N SER A 130 15.48 16.46 -3.96
CA SER A 130 16.59 17.38 -4.11
C SER A 130 16.08 18.73 -4.62
N LEU A 131 16.78 19.81 -4.33
CA LEU A 131 16.36 21.17 -4.71
C LEU A 131 16.12 21.29 -6.24
N GLU A 132 16.95 20.63 -7.04
CA GLU A 132 16.81 20.63 -8.49
C GLU A 132 15.54 19.90 -8.94
N ILE A 133 15.29 18.69 -8.42
CA ILE A 133 14.09 17.92 -8.75
C ILE A 133 12.84 18.63 -8.26
N GLN A 134 12.86 19.19 -7.05
CA GLN A 134 11.75 19.94 -6.51
C GLN A 134 11.38 21.14 -7.41
N ALA A 135 12.36 21.92 -7.83
CA ALA A 135 12.14 23.05 -8.73
C ALA A 135 11.57 22.61 -10.09
N ARG A 136 12.03 21.46 -10.62
CA ARG A 136 11.48 20.89 -11.88
C ARG A 136 10.04 20.41 -11.71
N ILE A 137 9.70 19.83 -10.56
CA ILE A 137 8.33 19.38 -10.21
C ILE A 137 7.39 20.59 -10.10
N GLU A 138 7.81 21.64 -9.42
CA GLU A 138 7.01 22.87 -9.24
C GLU A 138 6.74 23.56 -10.57
N LYS A 139 7.72 23.58 -11.47
CA LYS A 139 7.60 24.25 -12.76
C LYS A 139 6.76 23.47 -13.77
N LYS A 140 6.86 22.14 -13.81
CA LYS A 140 6.29 21.31 -14.89
C LYS A 140 5.34 20.23 -14.42
N GLY A 141 5.19 20.03 -13.10
CA GLY A 141 4.51 18.90 -12.50
C GLY A 141 5.37 17.61 -12.49
N ALA A 142 5.17 16.76 -11.50
CA ALA A 142 6.00 15.56 -11.28
C ALA A 142 6.08 14.66 -12.53
N ARG A 143 4.96 14.43 -13.20
CA ARG A 143 4.87 13.54 -14.37
C ARG A 143 5.64 14.01 -15.61
N SER A 144 6.08 15.25 -15.62
CA SER A 144 6.90 15.84 -16.70
C SER A 144 8.38 15.86 -16.36
N VAL A 145 8.76 15.43 -15.15
CA VAL A 145 10.16 15.37 -14.72
C VAL A 145 10.75 14.03 -15.10
N ILE A 146 11.73 14.06 -15.99
CA ILE A 146 12.52 12.90 -16.40
C ILE A 146 13.74 12.84 -15.51
N ILE A 147 14.03 11.68 -14.94
CA ILE A 147 15.23 11.40 -14.15
C ILE A 147 16.08 10.33 -14.82
N LYS A 148 17.38 10.35 -14.55
CA LYS A 148 18.37 9.46 -15.15
C LYS A 148 19.20 8.75 -14.07
N PRO A 149 19.76 7.58 -14.37
CA PRO A 149 20.73 6.93 -13.48
C PRO A 149 21.87 7.89 -13.09
N GLY A 150 22.21 7.88 -11.80
CA GLY A 150 23.26 8.75 -11.24
C GLY A 150 22.82 10.18 -10.91
N GLU A 151 21.57 10.56 -11.17
CA GLU A 151 21.03 11.86 -10.78
C GLU A 151 20.64 11.86 -9.30
N GLU A 152 20.99 12.93 -8.58
CA GLU A 152 20.54 13.15 -7.21
C GLU A 152 19.04 13.49 -7.20
N VAL A 153 18.22 12.56 -6.72
CA VAL A 153 16.76 12.73 -6.73
C VAL A 153 16.23 13.12 -5.35
N PHE A 154 16.84 12.62 -4.30
CA PHE A 154 16.40 12.89 -2.94
C PHE A 154 17.52 13.37 -2.04
N THR A 155 17.12 14.10 -1.00
CA THR A 155 17.88 14.30 0.22
C THR A 155 17.23 13.46 1.32
N MET A 156 17.98 12.51 1.87
CA MET A 156 17.60 11.67 3.00
C MET A 156 18.06 12.34 4.30
N SER A 157 17.13 12.58 5.21
CA SER A 157 17.43 13.18 6.53
C SER A 157 17.30 12.13 7.62
N LEU A 158 18.41 11.78 8.24
CA LEU A 158 18.51 10.80 9.32
C LEU A 158 19.36 11.37 10.45
N MET A 159 18.82 11.43 11.68
CA MET A 159 19.53 11.91 12.88
C MET A 159 20.19 13.29 12.67
N LYS A 160 19.49 14.24 12.04
CA LYS A 160 19.98 15.61 11.73
C LYS A 160 21.16 15.64 10.74
N ARG A 161 21.35 14.57 9.97
CA ARG A 161 22.32 14.52 8.88
C ARG A 161 21.54 14.37 7.58
N ASP A 162 21.88 15.19 6.61
CA ASP A 162 21.31 15.13 5.27
C ASP A 162 22.29 14.46 4.33
N THR A 163 21.82 13.45 3.62
CA THR A 163 22.63 12.65 2.70
C THR A 163 21.94 12.59 1.35
N PRO A 164 22.66 12.85 0.24
CA PRO A 164 22.09 12.75 -1.10
C PRO A 164 21.78 11.28 -1.44
N VAL A 165 20.66 11.06 -2.13
CA VAL A 165 20.25 9.75 -2.65
C VAL A 165 20.15 9.82 -4.15
N PHE A 166 20.96 9.00 -4.81
CA PHE A 166 21.09 8.96 -6.25
C PHE A 166 20.18 7.88 -6.85
N TYR A 167 19.54 8.22 -7.94
CA TYR A 167 18.69 7.30 -8.69
C TYR A 167 19.55 6.27 -9.43
N ASN A 168 19.18 5.00 -9.34
CA ASN A 168 19.91 3.88 -9.95
C ASN A 168 19.06 3.05 -10.94
N GLY A 169 17.83 3.46 -11.22
CA GLY A 169 16.95 2.78 -12.17
C GLY A 169 17.12 3.27 -13.60
N GLU A 170 16.30 2.74 -14.51
CA GLU A 170 16.27 3.18 -15.91
C GLU A 170 15.76 4.63 -16.04
N ALA A 171 16.25 5.36 -17.05
CA ALA A 171 15.80 6.72 -17.33
C ALA A 171 14.29 6.74 -17.61
N GLY A 172 13.56 7.65 -16.96
CA GLY A 172 12.12 7.72 -17.11
C GLY A 172 11.48 8.91 -16.41
N ALA A 173 10.18 9.07 -16.61
CA ALA A 173 9.39 10.11 -15.96
C ALA A 173 8.91 9.67 -14.57
N ILE A 174 8.91 10.58 -13.61
CA ILE A 174 8.32 10.37 -12.30
C ILE A 174 6.80 10.29 -12.47
N HIS A 175 6.23 9.09 -12.44
CA HIS A 175 4.79 8.90 -12.64
C HIS A 175 4.01 9.04 -11.34
N SER A 176 4.51 8.47 -10.24
CA SER A 176 3.85 8.41 -8.94
C SER A 176 4.83 8.77 -7.82
N VAL A 177 4.30 9.42 -6.78
CA VAL A 177 5.05 9.76 -5.56
C VAL A 177 4.32 9.08 -4.40
N TYR A 178 5.03 8.27 -3.61
CA TYR A 178 4.47 7.44 -2.55
C TYR A 178 4.80 7.94 -1.14
N PHE A 179 5.60 8.98 -1.02
CA PHE A 179 5.98 9.55 0.27
C PHE A 179 5.43 10.98 0.45
N LYS A 180 5.41 11.42 1.70
CA LYS A 180 5.15 12.81 2.05
C LYS A 180 6.43 13.40 2.64
N PRO A 181 6.89 14.58 2.18
CA PRO A 181 8.07 15.24 2.74
C PRO A 181 7.99 15.34 4.26
N GLY A 182 9.09 15.02 4.94
CA GLY A 182 9.19 15.09 6.39
C GLY A 182 8.57 13.96 7.19
N VAL A 183 7.83 13.04 6.56
CA VAL A 183 7.32 11.82 7.19
C VAL A 183 8.39 10.72 7.10
N SER A 184 8.58 9.97 8.20
CA SER A 184 9.50 8.83 8.22
C SER A 184 8.96 7.68 7.36
N ILE A 185 9.80 7.17 6.47
CA ILE A 185 9.49 6.05 5.58
C ILE A 185 10.38 4.87 5.98
N GLU A 186 9.80 3.68 6.06
CA GLU A 186 10.53 2.45 6.36
C GLU A 186 11.43 2.04 5.18
N GLN A 187 12.55 1.40 5.48
CA GLN A 187 13.45 0.83 4.47
C GLN A 187 12.69 -0.11 3.52
N GLY A 188 13.01 -0.03 2.23
CA GLY A 188 12.40 -0.85 1.19
C GLY A 188 11.03 -0.38 0.71
N LYS A 189 10.36 0.56 1.39
CA LYS A 189 9.11 1.15 0.89
C LYS A 189 9.38 2.05 -0.32
N PRO A 190 8.48 2.05 -1.33
CA PRO A 190 8.67 2.87 -2.52
C PRO A 190 8.60 4.37 -2.19
N LEU A 191 9.52 5.15 -2.74
CA LEU A 191 9.51 6.61 -2.70
C LEU A 191 8.83 7.17 -3.93
N ILE A 192 9.21 6.71 -5.11
CA ILE A 192 8.62 7.09 -6.39
C ILE A 192 8.43 5.89 -7.30
N GLY A 193 7.48 5.99 -8.22
CA GLY A 193 7.32 5.10 -9.36
C GLY A 193 7.75 5.81 -10.64
N VAL A 194 8.71 5.24 -11.34
CA VAL A 194 9.30 5.77 -12.58
C VAL A 194 8.82 4.96 -13.76
N CYS A 195 8.41 5.65 -14.80
CA CYS A 195 7.97 5.05 -16.06
C CYS A 195 8.94 5.37 -17.19
N ALA A 196 9.42 4.35 -17.88
CA ALA A 196 10.14 4.55 -19.14
C ALA A 196 9.25 5.30 -20.14
N LEU A 197 9.82 6.28 -20.85
CA LEU A 197 9.07 7.17 -21.73
C LEU A 197 8.26 6.44 -22.80
N GLU A 198 8.78 5.33 -23.31
CA GLU A 198 8.12 4.47 -24.30
C GLU A 198 6.84 3.82 -23.79
N LYS A 199 6.74 3.58 -22.47
CA LYS A 199 5.59 2.93 -21.83
C LYS A 199 4.51 3.90 -21.39
N LEU A 200 4.77 5.21 -21.33
CA LEU A 200 3.80 6.22 -20.89
C LEU A 200 2.46 6.17 -21.64
N PRO A 201 2.43 6.12 -23.01
CA PRO A 201 1.16 6.07 -23.74
C PRO A 201 0.33 4.81 -23.42
N LEU A 202 1.02 3.70 -23.16
CA LEU A 202 0.42 2.42 -22.85
C LEU A 202 -0.23 2.44 -21.46
N ILE A 203 0.48 2.95 -20.47
CA ILE A 203 -0.06 3.14 -19.10
C ILE A 203 -1.29 4.05 -19.13
N GLN A 204 -1.25 5.13 -19.90
CA GLN A 204 -2.38 6.05 -20.02
C GLN A 204 -3.63 5.35 -20.60
N LYS A 205 -3.45 4.51 -21.62
CA LYS A 205 -4.54 3.70 -22.19
C LYS A 205 -5.15 2.75 -21.16
N VAL A 206 -4.31 2.09 -20.35
CA VAL A 206 -4.78 1.18 -19.29
C VAL A 206 -5.57 1.92 -18.23
N ILE A 207 -5.05 3.05 -17.73
CA ILE A 207 -5.76 3.89 -16.76
C ILE A 207 -7.12 4.32 -17.29
N THR A 208 -7.19 4.74 -18.55
CA THR A 208 -8.45 5.16 -19.20
C THR A 208 -9.42 3.98 -19.28
N ARG A 209 -8.94 2.79 -19.64
CA ARG A 209 -9.77 1.59 -19.72
C ARG A 209 -10.29 1.14 -18.34
N VAL A 210 -9.45 1.13 -17.31
CA VAL A 210 -9.88 0.85 -15.94
C VAL A 210 -10.94 1.86 -15.50
N LYS A 211 -10.75 3.14 -15.79
CA LYS A 211 -11.74 4.16 -15.49
C LYS A 211 -13.10 3.91 -16.16
N ALA A 212 -13.10 3.50 -17.41
CA ALA A 212 -14.33 3.22 -18.15
C ALA A 212 -15.04 1.93 -17.70
N GLU A 213 -14.29 0.87 -17.43
CA GLU A 213 -14.85 -0.43 -17.08
C GLU A 213 -15.41 -0.48 -15.67
N TRP A 214 -14.71 0.11 -14.68
CA TRP A 214 -15.14 0.11 -13.28
C TRP A 214 -16.25 1.13 -12.95
N ASP A 215 -16.54 2.08 -13.83
CA ASP A 215 -17.73 2.93 -13.68
C ASP A 215 -19.04 2.19 -14.03
N ASN A 216 -18.94 1.11 -14.79
CA ASN A 216 -20.09 0.28 -15.23
C ASN A 216 -20.36 -0.93 -14.32
N MET A 217 -19.56 -1.16 -13.26
CA MET A 217 -19.70 -2.28 -12.33
C MET A 217 -20.42 -1.91 -11.01
N LYS A 218 -21.18 -0.81 -11.00
CA LYS A 218 -22.04 -0.41 -9.88
C LYS A 218 -23.41 -1.07 -9.97
#